data_290c7507b4c8adcb20845bba15339b7b
#
_entry.id   290c7507b4c8adcb20845bba15339b7b
#
_cell.length_a   1.000
_cell.length_b   1.000
_cell.length_c   1.000
_cell.angle_alpha   90.00
_cell.angle_beta   90.00
_cell.angle_gamma   90.00
#
_symmetry.space_group_name_H-M   'P 1'
#
loop_
_entity.id
_entity.type
_entity.pdbx_description
1 polymer ?
#
loop_
_entity_poly.entity_id
_entity_poly.type
_entity_poly.pdbx_seq_one_letter_code
_entity_poly.pdbx_strand_id
1 'polypeptide(L)'
;MVCNQKKIPLVFLHDVSGFMVGSRSEQGGIIKDGAKMVNAMANSVVPKFSIVVGNSYGAGNYAMCGKAYDPRFLFAWPTARYAVMSGASAANTLAEVRAKQMERGGKVLSDAERKALYDEIKDAYDAQADPRYGAARLWIDAIIDPAETRNVLITALEACALNPDVPKFNPGVLQT
;
A
#
# COMPACT_ATOMS: atom_id res chain seq x y z
N MET A 1 -6.75 6.76 -17.10
CA MET A 1 -6.62 7.45 -18.39
C MET A 1 -7.69 8.53 -18.56
N VAL A 2 -8.98 8.18 -18.62
CA VAL A 2 -10.08 9.14 -18.84
C VAL A 2 -10.10 10.30 -17.87
N CYS A 3 -9.90 10.05 -16.56
CA CYS A 3 -9.87 11.11 -15.55
C CYS A 3 -8.76 12.14 -15.81
N ASN A 4 -7.58 11.69 -16.27
CA ASN A 4 -6.50 12.60 -16.64
C ASN A 4 -6.83 13.45 -17.87
N GLN A 5 -7.48 12.87 -18.87
CA GLN A 5 -7.94 13.62 -20.07
C GLN A 5 -9.04 14.63 -19.73
N LYS A 6 -9.91 14.30 -18.79
CA LYS A 6 -11.04 15.14 -18.34
C LYS A 6 -10.71 16.02 -17.14
N LYS A 7 -9.47 15.98 -16.64
CA LYS A 7 -9.02 16.72 -15.45
C LYS A 7 -9.87 16.44 -14.19
N ILE A 8 -10.28 15.18 -14.02
CA ILE A 8 -11.08 14.73 -12.88
C ILE A 8 -10.15 14.20 -11.80
N PRO A 9 -10.18 14.70 -10.56
CA PRO A 9 -9.44 14.16 -9.43
C PRO A 9 -9.76 12.69 -9.18
N LEU A 10 -8.78 11.95 -8.65
CA LEU A 10 -8.91 10.52 -8.34
C LEU A 10 -8.89 10.30 -6.82
N VAL A 11 -9.81 9.48 -6.34
CA VAL A 11 -9.84 9.03 -4.95
C VAL A 11 -9.66 7.52 -4.92
N PHE A 12 -8.68 7.05 -4.13
CA PHE A 12 -8.37 5.63 -3.94
C PHE A 12 -8.73 5.22 -2.53
N LEU A 13 -9.61 4.24 -2.39
CA LEU A 13 -9.95 3.61 -1.12
C LEU A 13 -9.20 2.29 -1.03
N HIS A 14 -8.22 2.20 -0.12
CA HIS A 14 -7.36 1.02 0.01
C HIS A 14 -7.96 0.03 0.99
N ASP A 15 -8.30 -1.15 0.49
CA ASP A 15 -8.44 -2.38 1.25
C ASP A 15 -7.89 -3.52 0.39
N VAL A 16 -6.56 -3.60 0.34
CA VAL A 16 -5.83 -4.49 -0.58
C VAL A 16 -4.74 -5.25 0.15
N SER A 17 -4.74 -6.58 -0.01
CA SER A 17 -3.75 -7.47 0.59
C SER A 17 -2.46 -7.62 -0.23
N GLY A 18 -2.42 -7.06 -1.43
CA GLY A 18 -1.33 -7.18 -2.40
C GLY A 18 -1.83 -7.73 -3.74
N PHE A 19 -0.91 -7.98 -4.67
CA PHE A 19 -1.23 -8.69 -5.90
C PHE A 19 -1.38 -10.19 -5.63
N MET A 20 -2.25 -10.84 -6.39
CA MET A 20 -2.39 -12.29 -6.32
C MET A 20 -1.08 -12.97 -6.73
N VAL A 21 -0.66 -13.94 -5.93
CA VAL A 21 0.54 -14.74 -6.16
C VAL A 21 0.19 -16.13 -6.64
N GLY A 22 1.15 -16.81 -7.26
CA GLY A 22 1.05 -18.19 -7.69
C GLY A 22 1.05 -18.36 -9.21
N SER A 23 1.44 -19.55 -9.67
CA SER A 23 1.69 -19.85 -11.08
C SER A 23 0.52 -19.50 -12.01
N ARG A 24 -0.71 -19.73 -11.58
CA ARG A 24 -1.91 -19.40 -12.38
C ARG A 24 -2.05 -17.89 -12.61
N SER A 25 -1.82 -17.09 -11.57
CA SER A 25 -1.91 -15.63 -11.64
C SER A 25 -0.78 -15.06 -12.48
N GLU A 26 0.45 -15.57 -12.30
CA GLU A 26 1.63 -15.13 -13.01
C GLU A 26 1.57 -15.50 -14.51
N GLN A 27 1.18 -16.72 -14.83
CA GLN A 27 0.95 -17.17 -16.21
C GLN A 27 -0.23 -16.45 -16.86
N GLY A 28 -1.23 -16.03 -16.06
CA GLY A 28 -2.36 -15.24 -16.48
C GLY A 28 -2.03 -13.77 -16.79
N GLY A 29 -0.80 -13.31 -16.51
CA GLY A 29 -0.32 -11.98 -16.85
C GLY A 29 -0.48 -10.92 -15.77
N ILE A 30 -0.69 -11.29 -14.49
CA ILE A 30 -0.90 -10.34 -13.37
C ILE A 30 0.21 -9.28 -13.28
N ILE A 31 1.47 -9.66 -13.54
CA ILE A 31 2.62 -8.75 -13.49
C ILE A 31 2.51 -7.70 -14.60
N LYS A 32 2.13 -8.12 -15.80
CA LYS A 32 1.95 -7.23 -16.95
C LYS A 32 0.78 -6.27 -16.76
N ASP A 33 -0.33 -6.76 -16.25
CA ASP A 33 -1.51 -5.92 -15.98
C ASP A 33 -1.27 -4.97 -14.80
N GLY A 34 -0.58 -5.42 -13.77
CA GLY A 34 -0.12 -4.58 -12.67
C GLY A 34 0.82 -3.48 -13.14
N ALA A 35 1.74 -3.79 -14.05
CA ALA A 35 2.65 -2.80 -14.64
C ALA A 35 1.90 -1.71 -15.41
N LYS A 36 0.82 -2.05 -16.14
CA LYS A 36 -0.05 -1.06 -16.81
C LYS A 36 -0.72 -0.12 -15.81
N MET A 37 -1.23 -0.67 -14.70
CA MET A 37 -1.85 0.12 -13.65
C MET A 37 -0.85 1.08 -12.98
N VAL A 38 0.33 0.57 -12.64
CA VAL A 38 1.43 1.36 -12.06
C VAL A 38 1.90 2.46 -13.03
N ASN A 39 2.04 2.15 -14.33
CA ASN A 39 2.38 3.15 -15.34
C ASN A 39 1.32 4.25 -15.47
N ALA A 40 0.03 3.88 -15.48
CA ALA A 40 -1.06 4.84 -15.50
C ALA A 40 -1.05 5.75 -14.26
N MET A 41 -0.72 5.18 -13.08
CA MET A 41 -0.62 5.91 -11.84
C MET A 41 0.57 6.88 -11.82
N ALA A 42 1.75 6.41 -12.25
CA ALA A 42 2.98 7.19 -12.27
C ALA A 42 2.90 8.40 -13.22
N ASN A 43 2.18 8.24 -14.33
CA ASN A 43 2.00 9.32 -15.32
C ASN A 43 0.74 10.17 -15.06
N SER A 44 -0.04 9.88 -14.02
CA SER A 44 -1.25 10.65 -13.71
C SER A 44 -0.90 12.05 -13.22
N VAL A 45 -1.52 13.05 -13.83
CA VAL A 45 -1.28 14.49 -13.57
C VAL A 45 -2.39 15.17 -12.77
N VAL A 46 -3.53 14.50 -12.59
CA VAL A 46 -4.64 15.04 -11.79
C VAL A 46 -4.38 14.87 -10.29
N PRO A 47 -4.99 15.68 -9.42
CA PRO A 47 -4.94 15.47 -7.98
C PRO A 47 -5.38 14.05 -7.62
N LYS A 48 -4.60 13.40 -6.77
CA LYS A 48 -4.86 12.04 -6.27
C LYS A 48 -4.96 12.08 -4.75
N PHE A 49 -5.95 11.37 -4.21
CA PHE A 49 -6.19 11.24 -2.77
C PHE A 49 -6.25 9.76 -2.44
N SER A 50 -5.52 9.34 -1.43
CA SER A 50 -5.53 7.95 -0.99
C SER A 50 -6.04 7.86 0.44
N ILE A 51 -6.97 6.95 0.70
CA ILE A 51 -7.52 6.66 2.03
C ILE A 51 -7.35 5.19 2.30
N VAL A 52 -6.56 4.85 3.31
CA VAL A 52 -6.42 3.47 3.77
C VAL A 52 -7.57 3.18 4.73
N VAL A 53 -8.57 2.47 4.23
CA VAL A 53 -9.79 2.13 4.99
C VAL A 53 -9.67 0.79 5.70
N GLY A 54 -8.85 -0.12 5.17
CA GLY A 54 -8.55 -1.42 5.71
C GLY A 54 -7.06 -1.73 5.55
N ASN A 55 -6.73 -2.74 4.76
CA ASN A 55 -5.35 -3.12 4.49
C ASN A 55 -4.77 -2.38 3.28
N SER A 56 -3.46 -2.15 3.30
CA SER A 56 -2.74 -1.63 2.14
C SER A 56 -1.33 -2.20 2.12
N TYR A 57 -1.15 -3.33 1.42
CA TYR A 57 0.07 -4.09 1.42
C TYR A 57 0.73 -4.17 0.05
N GLY A 58 2.07 -4.12 0.06
CA GLY A 58 2.95 -4.47 -1.06
C GLY A 58 2.66 -3.73 -2.35
N ALA A 59 2.69 -4.44 -3.47
CA ALA A 59 2.46 -3.89 -4.80
C ALA A 59 1.04 -3.33 -4.99
N GLY A 60 0.05 -3.81 -4.25
CA GLY A 60 -1.30 -3.27 -4.24
C GLY A 60 -1.34 -1.83 -3.74
N ASN A 61 -0.56 -1.51 -2.71
CA ASN A 61 -0.39 -0.14 -2.22
C ASN A 61 0.15 0.78 -3.33
N TYR A 62 1.20 0.36 -4.03
CA TYR A 62 1.76 1.13 -5.14
C TYR A 62 0.74 1.35 -6.25
N ALA A 63 0.09 0.29 -6.73
CA ALA A 63 -0.87 0.35 -7.82
C ALA A 63 -2.06 1.28 -7.53
N MET A 64 -2.44 1.43 -6.27
CA MET A 64 -3.53 2.29 -5.80
C MET A 64 -3.07 3.66 -5.30
N CYS A 65 -1.95 4.18 -5.77
CA CYS A 65 -1.43 5.49 -5.38
C CYS A 65 -1.03 5.57 -3.89
N GLY A 66 -0.19 4.65 -3.43
CA GLY A 66 0.46 4.81 -2.14
C GLY A 66 1.43 6.00 -2.11
N LYS A 67 2.08 6.23 -0.99
CA LYS A 67 2.93 7.41 -0.74
C LYS A 67 3.99 7.65 -1.83
N ALA A 68 4.52 6.58 -2.43
CA ALA A 68 5.53 6.67 -3.48
C ALA A 68 5.05 7.36 -4.78
N TYR A 69 3.75 7.44 -5.01
CA TYR A 69 3.15 8.12 -6.16
C TYR A 69 2.59 9.50 -5.84
N ASP A 70 3.03 10.06 -4.72
CA ASP A 70 2.79 11.43 -4.30
C ASP A 70 1.30 11.85 -4.42
N PRO A 71 0.40 11.17 -3.70
CA PRO A 71 -0.96 11.67 -3.57
C PRO A 71 -0.95 13.04 -2.91
N ARG A 72 -1.90 13.90 -3.25
CA ARG A 72 -2.03 15.22 -2.60
C ARG A 72 -2.27 15.09 -1.11
N PHE A 73 -3.04 14.07 -0.74
CA PHE A 73 -3.23 13.66 0.65
C PHE A 73 -3.34 12.14 0.73
N LEU A 74 -2.74 11.59 1.77
CA LEU A 74 -2.89 10.19 2.16
C LEU A 74 -3.45 10.13 3.57
N PHE A 75 -4.69 9.70 3.69
CA PHE A 75 -5.40 9.53 4.96
C PHE A 75 -5.47 8.04 5.35
N ALA A 76 -5.69 7.78 6.63
CA ALA A 76 -5.95 6.43 7.11
C ALA A 76 -7.06 6.43 8.16
N TRP A 77 -7.86 5.37 8.18
CA TRP A 77 -8.75 5.10 9.30
C TRP A 77 -7.96 4.51 10.47
N PRO A 78 -8.43 4.64 11.72
CA PRO A 78 -7.72 4.10 12.89
C PRO A 78 -7.48 2.59 12.84
N THR A 79 -8.33 1.86 12.13
CA THR A 79 -8.24 0.40 11.94
C THR A 79 -7.37 -0.02 10.77
N ALA A 80 -6.84 0.93 10.00
CA ALA A 80 -6.02 0.66 8.82
C ALA A 80 -4.74 -0.11 9.16
N ARG A 81 -4.22 -0.83 8.17
CA ARG A 81 -2.92 -1.49 8.22
C ARG A 81 -2.14 -1.15 6.95
N TYR A 82 -0.93 -0.66 7.13
CA TYR A 82 -0.12 -0.12 6.03
C TYR A 82 1.32 -0.66 6.16
N ALA A 83 1.71 -1.58 5.28
CA ALA A 83 3.04 -2.20 5.31
C ALA A 83 3.39 -2.86 3.96
N VAL A 84 4.62 -3.39 3.88
CA VAL A 84 5.05 -4.20 2.72
C VAL A 84 4.26 -5.50 2.65
N MET A 85 3.98 -6.12 3.80
CA MET A 85 3.17 -7.34 3.91
C MET A 85 2.55 -7.43 5.30
N SER A 86 1.56 -8.29 5.48
CA SER A 86 0.98 -8.54 6.80
C SER A 86 1.98 -9.18 7.76
N GLY A 87 1.82 -8.94 9.06
CA GLY A 87 2.67 -9.54 10.09
C GLY A 87 2.70 -11.07 10.01
N ALA A 88 1.56 -11.71 9.74
CA ALA A 88 1.49 -13.15 9.56
C ALA A 88 2.30 -13.64 8.34
N SER A 89 2.23 -12.94 7.20
CA SER A 89 3.01 -13.29 6.00
C SER A 89 4.50 -13.10 6.24
N ALA A 90 4.89 -12.00 6.90
CA ALA A 90 6.27 -11.74 7.27
C ALA A 90 6.82 -12.81 8.22
N ALA A 91 6.05 -13.14 9.26
CA ALA A 91 6.44 -14.14 10.24
C ALA A 91 6.60 -15.53 9.63
N ASN A 92 5.67 -15.97 8.78
CA ASN A 92 5.80 -17.25 8.08
C ASN A 92 7.09 -17.35 7.27
N THR A 93 7.40 -16.32 6.49
CA THR A 93 8.59 -16.33 5.62
C THR A 93 9.88 -16.17 6.43
N LEU A 94 9.96 -15.17 7.30
CA LEU A 94 11.20 -14.84 7.98
C LEU A 94 11.54 -15.80 9.12
N ALA A 95 10.54 -16.33 9.83
CA ALA A 95 10.78 -17.35 10.86
C ALA A 95 11.34 -18.64 10.24
N GLU A 96 10.81 -19.05 9.08
CA GLU A 96 11.33 -20.21 8.37
C GLU A 96 12.78 -20.00 7.89
N VAL A 97 13.09 -18.82 7.32
CA VAL A 97 14.44 -18.48 6.88
C VAL A 97 15.40 -18.48 8.06
N ARG A 98 15.05 -17.84 9.18
CA ARG A 98 15.87 -17.81 10.39
C ARG A 98 16.06 -19.19 11.00
N ALA A 99 14.98 -20.01 11.06
CA ALA A 99 15.09 -21.39 11.55
C ALA A 99 16.06 -22.22 10.72
N LYS A 100 15.96 -22.17 9.39
CA LYS A 100 16.91 -22.85 8.48
C LYS A 100 18.34 -22.36 8.63
N GLN A 101 18.52 -21.06 8.88
CA GLN A 101 19.86 -20.49 9.11
C GLN A 101 20.47 -21.01 10.43
N MET A 102 19.68 -21.10 11.50
CA MET A 102 20.12 -21.65 12.78
C MET A 102 20.44 -23.15 12.68
N GLU A 103 19.63 -23.91 11.95
CA GLU A 103 19.87 -25.35 11.68
C GLU A 103 21.21 -25.58 10.95
N ARG A 104 21.54 -24.72 9.96
CA ARG A 104 22.85 -24.75 9.28
C ARG A 104 24.02 -24.43 10.23
N GLY A 105 23.76 -23.64 11.28
CA GLY A 105 24.71 -23.35 12.37
C GLY A 105 24.77 -24.45 13.44
N GLY A 106 24.04 -25.57 13.27
CA GLY A 106 24.03 -26.70 14.21
C GLY A 106 23.00 -26.56 15.34
N LYS A 107 22.13 -25.55 15.31
CA LYS A 107 21.04 -25.38 16.31
C LYS A 107 19.69 -25.73 15.70
N VAL A 108 19.10 -26.84 16.15
CA VAL A 108 17.73 -27.22 15.80
C VAL A 108 16.77 -26.58 16.80
N LEU A 109 15.83 -25.78 16.30
CA LEU A 109 14.82 -25.13 17.13
C LEU A 109 13.70 -26.11 17.50
N SER A 110 13.28 -26.10 18.74
CA SER A 110 12.05 -26.75 19.21
C SER A 110 10.81 -26.03 18.65
N ASP A 111 9.66 -26.70 18.70
CA ASP A 111 8.38 -26.10 18.25
C ASP A 111 8.02 -24.85 19.07
N ALA A 112 8.34 -24.84 20.37
CA ALA A 112 8.15 -23.68 21.23
C ALA A 112 9.04 -22.49 20.80
N GLU A 113 10.32 -22.73 20.48
CA GLU A 113 11.23 -21.69 19.99
C GLU A 113 10.83 -21.20 18.62
N ARG A 114 10.35 -22.06 17.71
CA ARG A 114 9.82 -21.68 16.39
C ARG A 114 8.59 -20.78 16.54
N LYS A 115 7.67 -21.14 17.45
CA LYS A 115 6.49 -20.34 17.74
C LYS A 115 6.86 -18.98 18.33
N ALA A 116 7.77 -18.92 19.29
CA ALA A 116 8.24 -17.68 19.88
C ALA A 116 8.87 -16.76 18.83
N LEU A 117 9.69 -17.28 17.93
CA LEU A 117 10.29 -16.55 16.82
C LEU A 117 9.23 -16.01 15.84
N TYR A 118 8.21 -16.81 15.54
CA TYR A 118 7.09 -16.39 14.72
C TYR A 118 6.32 -15.24 15.36
N ASP A 119 5.95 -15.38 16.63
CA ASP A 119 5.19 -14.38 17.37
C ASP A 119 6.00 -13.05 17.47
N GLU A 120 7.30 -13.11 17.78
CA GLU A 120 8.19 -11.94 17.81
C GLU A 120 8.18 -11.15 16.49
N ILE A 121 8.34 -11.86 15.36
CA ILE A 121 8.37 -11.22 14.04
C ILE A 121 7.00 -10.64 13.70
N LYS A 122 5.94 -11.41 13.95
CA LYS A 122 4.57 -10.97 13.69
C LYS A 122 4.23 -9.69 14.45
N ASP A 123 4.51 -9.66 15.75
CA ASP A 123 4.19 -8.52 16.60
C ASP A 123 4.98 -7.26 16.21
N ALA A 124 6.26 -7.42 15.81
CA ALA A 124 7.08 -6.33 15.32
C ALA A 124 6.50 -5.73 14.02
N TYR A 125 6.05 -6.57 13.09
CA TYR A 125 5.42 -6.11 11.83
C TYR A 125 4.05 -5.49 12.07
N ASP A 126 3.23 -6.07 12.94
CA ASP A 126 1.90 -5.55 13.26
C ASP A 126 1.99 -4.17 13.94
N ALA A 127 2.97 -3.97 14.82
CA ALA A 127 3.24 -2.68 15.43
C ALA A 127 3.64 -1.61 14.39
N GLN A 128 4.43 -1.98 13.38
CA GLN A 128 4.85 -1.08 12.31
C GLN A 128 3.75 -0.84 11.26
N ALA A 129 2.79 -1.74 11.14
CA ALA A 129 1.66 -1.59 10.24
C ALA A 129 0.56 -0.67 10.77
N ASP A 130 0.62 -0.27 12.04
CA ASP A 130 -0.33 0.67 12.66
C ASP A 130 -0.25 2.05 11.97
N PRO A 131 -1.37 2.69 11.64
CA PRO A 131 -1.36 3.99 10.96
C PRO A 131 -0.66 5.08 11.77
N ARG A 132 -0.63 4.98 13.10
CA ARG A 132 0.12 5.91 13.96
C ARG A 132 1.62 5.82 13.74
N TYR A 133 2.13 4.62 13.47
CA TYR A 133 3.54 4.44 13.10
C TYR A 133 3.90 5.16 11.80
N GLY A 134 3.02 5.06 10.80
CA GLY A 134 3.17 5.77 9.52
C GLY A 134 3.00 7.28 9.65
N ALA A 135 2.01 7.73 10.43
CA ALA A 135 1.77 9.16 10.67
C ALA A 135 2.94 9.83 11.39
N ALA A 136 3.53 9.16 12.39
CA ALA A 136 4.72 9.64 13.10
C ALA A 136 5.95 9.81 12.17
N ARG A 137 5.93 9.21 10.98
CA ARG A 137 6.97 9.29 9.95
C ARG A 137 6.57 10.14 8.74
N LEU A 138 5.43 10.83 8.84
CA LEU A 138 4.86 11.66 7.76
C LEU A 138 4.54 10.87 6.47
N TRP A 139 4.30 9.57 6.58
CA TRP A 139 3.82 8.76 5.47
C TRP A 139 2.30 8.87 5.30
N ILE A 140 1.61 9.21 6.38
CA ILE A 140 0.17 9.45 6.45
C ILE A 140 -0.02 10.87 6.93
N ASP A 141 -0.81 11.67 6.21
CA ASP A 141 -1.03 13.08 6.51
C ASP A 141 -1.99 13.27 7.69
N ALA A 142 -3.01 12.41 7.81
CA ALA A 142 -3.88 12.38 8.98
C ALA A 142 -4.55 11.02 9.16
N ILE A 143 -4.80 10.66 10.43
CA ILE A 143 -5.71 9.57 10.81
C ILE A 143 -7.07 10.20 11.05
N ILE A 144 -8.07 9.75 10.30
CA ILE A 144 -9.40 10.36 10.26
C ILE A 144 -10.48 9.42 10.77
N ASP A 145 -11.49 9.95 11.41
CA ASP A 145 -12.70 9.19 11.73
C ASP A 145 -13.38 8.72 10.43
N PRO A 146 -13.76 7.45 10.32
CA PRO A 146 -14.52 6.95 9.18
C PRO A 146 -15.76 7.79 8.84
N ALA A 147 -16.48 8.30 9.85
CA ALA A 147 -17.64 9.15 9.66
C ALA A 147 -17.33 10.50 9.02
N GLU A 148 -16.12 11.03 9.24
CA GLU A 148 -15.65 12.31 8.70
C GLU A 148 -15.01 12.20 7.31
N THR A 149 -14.88 11.01 6.77
CA THR A 149 -14.20 10.76 5.48
C THR A 149 -14.71 11.67 4.37
N ARG A 150 -16.03 11.88 4.27
CA ARG A 150 -16.63 12.74 3.26
C ARG A 150 -16.24 14.21 3.44
N ASN A 151 -16.30 14.73 4.66
CA ASN A 151 -15.98 16.11 4.97
C ASN A 151 -14.50 16.42 4.71
N VAL A 152 -13.63 15.50 5.13
CA VAL A 152 -12.19 15.58 4.88
C VAL A 152 -11.89 15.59 3.37
N LEU A 153 -12.54 14.72 2.59
CA LEU A 153 -12.38 14.71 1.12
C LEU A 153 -12.87 16.01 0.47
N ILE A 154 -13.99 16.56 0.91
CA ILE A 154 -14.49 17.84 0.38
C ILE A 154 -13.44 18.93 0.61
N THR A 155 -12.95 19.07 1.84
CA THR A 155 -11.92 20.07 2.18
C THR A 155 -10.64 19.86 1.38
N ALA A 156 -10.19 18.62 1.22
CA ALA A 156 -8.99 18.30 0.44
C ALA A 156 -9.16 18.62 -1.05
N LEU A 157 -10.33 18.37 -1.62
CA LEU A 157 -10.66 18.72 -3.01
C LEU A 157 -10.72 20.24 -3.20
N GLU A 158 -11.34 20.97 -2.27
CA GLU A 158 -11.38 22.44 -2.29
C GLU A 158 -9.98 23.03 -2.21
N ALA A 159 -9.13 22.52 -1.32
CA ALA A 159 -7.74 22.95 -1.23
C ALA A 159 -6.98 22.74 -2.56
N CYS A 160 -7.19 21.60 -3.23
CA CYS A 160 -6.58 21.35 -4.54
C CYS A 160 -7.15 22.25 -5.65
N ALA A 161 -8.41 22.65 -5.57
CA ALA A 161 -9.04 23.52 -6.55
C ALA A 161 -8.48 24.95 -6.53
N LEU A 162 -7.79 25.36 -5.46
CA LEU A 162 -7.08 26.64 -5.41
C LEU A 162 -5.90 26.73 -6.41
N ASN A 163 -5.39 25.59 -6.86
CA ASN A 163 -4.41 25.52 -7.94
C ASN A 163 -4.95 24.62 -9.06
N PRO A 164 -5.67 25.17 -10.03
CA PRO A 164 -6.32 24.42 -11.11
C PRO A 164 -5.34 23.98 -12.22
N ASP A 165 -4.09 24.41 -12.16
CA ASP A 165 -3.11 24.10 -13.19
C ASP A 165 -2.73 22.62 -13.15
N VAL A 166 -3.05 21.94 -14.24
CA VAL A 166 -2.74 20.52 -14.45
C VAL A 166 -1.86 20.41 -15.70
N PRO A 167 -0.67 19.77 -15.59
CA PRO A 167 0.20 19.54 -16.75
C PRO A 167 -0.51 18.78 -17.86
N LYS A 168 0.06 18.84 -19.06
CA LYS A 168 -0.43 18.04 -20.18
C LYS A 168 -0.23 16.55 -19.86
N PHE A 169 -1.32 15.78 -19.89
CA PHE A 169 -1.25 14.35 -19.67
C PHE A 169 -0.52 13.64 -20.83
N ASN A 170 0.50 12.86 -20.47
CA ASN A 170 1.23 12.00 -21.38
C ASN A 170 1.33 10.60 -20.73
N PRO A 171 0.62 9.59 -21.23
CA PRO A 171 0.63 8.24 -20.64
C PRO A 171 1.95 7.49 -20.87
N GLY A 172 2.85 8.03 -21.67
CA GLY A 172 4.03 7.28 -22.11
C GLY A 172 3.68 6.10 -23.00
N VAL A 173 4.56 5.11 -23.06
CA VAL A 173 4.35 3.87 -23.79
C VAL A 173 3.81 2.81 -22.86
N LEU A 174 2.61 2.31 -23.15
CA LEU A 174 2.00 1.18 -22.48
C LEU A 174 2.26 -0.08 -23.28
N GLN A 175 2.91 -1.05 -22.70
CA GLN A 175 3.06 -2.37 -23.30
C GLN A 175 1.75 -3.13 -23.18
N THR A 176 1.19 -3.52 -24.32
CA THR A 176 -0.05 -4.31 -24.43
C THR A 176 0.21 -5.81 -24.43
#